data_774f4d3d2bbc0345b0618e40154fedc4
#
_entry.id   774f4d3d2bbc0345b0618e40154fedc4
#
_cell.length_a   1.000
_cell.length_b   1.000
_cell.length_c   1.000
_cell.angle_alpha   90.00
_cell.angle_beta   90.00
_cell.angle_gamma   90.00
#
_symmetry.space_group_name_H-M   'P 1'
#
loop_
_entity.id
_entity.type
_entity.pdbx_description
1 polymer ?
#
loop_
_entity_poly.entity_id
_entity_poly.type
_entity_poly.pdbx_seq_one_letter_code
_entity_poly.pdbx_strand_id
1 'polypeptide(L)'
;MNKKVILAVNNMIFTSKIMSVLDNLEAEGIKAIRSDDIFSKAQELKPDLIIIDLNLNGIEAPSLINKLRSYKATQGIPIVCYSPHVMADQMDAAIKAGATEVLSNSKMTTRMNKILGKYVQN
;
A
#
# COMPACT_ATOMS: atom_id res chain seq x y z
N MET A 1 -1.74 3.59 20.88
CA MET A 1 -2.61 3.71 19.71
C MET A 1 -2.11 2.81 18.61
N ASN A 2 -3.03 2.15 17.94
CA ASN A 2 -2.64 1.22 16.88
C ASN A 2 -2.25 1.97 15.63
N LYS A 3 -1.22 1.46 14.96
CA LYS A 3 -0.88 1.93 13.62
C LYS A 3 -1.96 1.48 12.65
N LYS A 4 -2.13 2.23 11.57
CA LYS A 4 -3.16 1.94 10.56
C LYS A 4 -2.52 1.78 9.19
N VAL A 5 -2.99 0.78 8.45
CA VAL A 5 -2.50 0.48 7.11
C VAL A 5 -3.69 0.37 6.18
N ILE A 6 -3.67 1.14 5.10
CA ILE A 6 -4.70 1.03 4.06
C ILE A 6 -4.26 -0.04 3.06
N LEU A 7 -5.17 -0.98 2.79
CA LEU A 7 -4.91 -2.10 1.89
C LEU A 7 -5.71 -1.95 0.61
N ALA A 8 -5.03 -1.53 -0.46
CA ALA A 8 -5.61 -1.50 -1.80
C ALA A 8 -5.31 -2.83 -2.49
N VAL A 9 -5.85 -3.91 -1.92
CA VAL A 9 -5.57 -5.28 -2.29
C VAL A 9 -6.89 -6.04 -2.31
N ASN A 10 -7.19 -6.74 -3.41
CA ASN A 10 -8.45 -7.47 -3.53
C ASN A 10 -8.28 -8.99 -3.56
N ASN A 11 -7.07 -9.50 -3.64
CA ASN A 11 -6.81 -10.93 -3.58
C ASN A 11 -6.99 -11.41 -2.14
N MET A 12 -7.93 -12.34 -1.92
CA MET A 12 -8.29 -12.78 -0.56
C MET A 12 -7.13 -13.46 0.16
N ILE A 13 -6.37 -14.29 -0.55
CA ILE A 13 -5.24 -14.99 0.06
C ILE A 13 -4.17 -13.99 0.50
N PHE A 14 -3.85 -13.05 -0.38
CA PHE A 14 -2.84 -12.06 -0.08
C PHE A 14 -3.29 -11.12 1.05
N THR A 15 -4.55 -10.70 1.02
CA THR A 15 -5.14 -9.87 2.06
C THR A 15 -5.07 -10.57 3.41
N SER A 16 -5.40 -11.86 3.46
CA SER A 16 -5.32 -12.66 4.69
C SER A 16 -3.90 -12.70 5.25
N LYS A 17 -2.91 -12.87 4.39
CA LYS A 17 -1.51 -12.90 4.83
C LYS A 17 -1.10 -11.56 5.43
N ILE A 18 -1.46 -10.47 4.77
CA ILE A 18 -1.14 -9.13 5.26
C ILE A 18 -1.83 -8.87 6.60
N MET A 19 -3.10 -9.20 6.70
CA MET A 19 -3.86 -8.99 7.93
C MET A 19 -3.27 -9.79 9.09
N SER A 20 -2.84 -11.02 8.83
CA SER A 20 -2.21 -11.85 9.85
C SER A 20 -0.91 -11.22 10.38
N VAL A 21 -0.09 -10.70 9.48
CA VAL A 21 1.14 -10.02 9.89
C VAL A 21 0.83 -8.76 10.68
N LEU A 22 -0.17 -7.98 10.22
CA LEU A 22 -0.56 -6.76 10.93
C LEU A 22 -1.10 -7.05 12.32
N ASP A 23 -1.85 -8.14 12.48
CA ASP A 23 -2.33 -8.55 13.80
C ASP A 23 -1.16 -8.80 14.76
N ASN A 24 -0.12 -9.48 14.28
CA ASN A 24 1.07 -9.73 15.08
C ASN A 24 1.81 -8.44 15.44
N LEU A 25 1.70 -7.42 14.62
CA LEU A 25 2.32 -6.13 14.86
C LEU A 25 1.40 -5.15 15.60
N GLU A 26 0.21 -5.61 15.97
CA GLU A 26 -0.81 -4.80 16.65
C GLU A 26 -1.21 -3.58 15.82
N ALA A 27 -1.28 -3.77 14.50
CA ALA A 27 -1.69 -2.74 13.57
C ALA A 27 -3.04 -3.08 12.96
N GLU A 28 -3.78 -2.05 12.55
CA GLU A 28 -5.10 -2.21 11.96
C GLU A 28 -5.01 -2.10 10.44
N GLY A 29 -5.56 -3.10 9.73
CA GLY A 29 -5.67 -3.07 8.28
C GLY A 29 -7.03 -2.59 7.85
N ILE A 30 -7.08 -1.63 6.94
CA ILE A 30 -8.31 -1.05 6.43
C ILE A 30 -8.36 -1.24 4.93
N LYS A 31 -9.31 -2.04 4.45
CA LYS A 31 -9.41 -2.34 3.03
C LYS A 31 -10.08 -1.20 2.28
N ALA A 32 -9.48 -0.77 1.17
CA ALA A 32 -10.04 0.22 0.28
C ALA A 32 -9.55 -0.09 -1.13
N ILE A 33 -10.46 -0.37 -2.06
CA ILE A 33 -10.10 -0.88 -3.39
C ILE A 33 -10.47 0.07 -4.54
N ARG A 34 -10.94 1.27 -4.21
CA ARG A 34 -11.25 2.29 -5.21
C ARG A 34 -10.38 3.51 -4.96
N SER A 35 -9.94 4.16 -6.03
CA SER A 35 -9.03 5.30 -5.92
C SER A 35 -9.57 6.42 -5.04
N ASP A 36 -10.84 6.78 -5.23
CA ASP A 36 -11.47 7.84 -4.43
C ASP A 36 -11.58 7.46 -2.96
N ASP A 37 -11.90 6.20 -2.67
CA ASP A 37 -12.01 5.72 -1.30
C ASP A 37 -10.64 5.67 -0.61
N ILE A 38 -9.62 5.20 -1.34
CA ILE A 38 -8.25 5.17 -0.82
C ILE A 38 -7.80 6.59 -0.44
N PHE A 39 -8.03 7.54 -1.34
CA PHE A 39 -7.63 8.91 -1.11
C PHE A 39 -8.39 9.54 0.07
N SER A 40 -9.71 9.35 0.13
CA SER A 40 -10.53 9.87 1.24
C SER A 40 -10.08 9.30 2.57
N LYS A 41 -9.85 7.99 2.64
CA LYS A 41 -9.42 7.35 3.87
C LYS A 41 -8.01 7.78 4.27
N ALA A 42 -7.13 7.99 3.28
CA ALA A 42 -5.78 8.47 3.57
C ALA A 42 -5.81 9.86 4.20
N GLN A 43 -6.67 10.74 3.70
CA GLN A 43 -6.81 12.07 4.28
C GLN A 43 -7.41 12.03 5.68
N GLU A 44 -8.44 11.21 5.86
CA GLU A 44 -9.18 11.14 7.12
C GLU A 44 -8.40 10.42 8.21
N LEU A 45 -7.84 9.27 7.90
CA LEU A 45 -7.22 8.39 8.89
C LEU A 45 -5.74 8.64 9.09
N LYS A 46 -5.07 9.28 8.13
CA LYS A 46 -3.64 9.53 8.15
C LYS A 46 -2.88 8.24 8.50
N PRO A 47 -2.97 7.21 7.65
CA PRO A 47 -2.37 5.92 7.96
C PRO A 47 -0.85 5.99 7.99
N ASP A 48 -0.25 4.96 8.57
CA ASP A 48 1.20 4.83 8.62
C ASP A 48 1.78 4.18 7.38
N LEU A 49 0.92 3.59 6.55
CA LEU A 49 1.34 2.89 5.35
C LEU A 49 0.13 2.67 4.43
N ILE A 50 0.36 2.76 3.13
CA ILE A 50 -0.62 2.36 2.11
C ILE A 50 0.02 1.26 1.28
N ILE A 51 -0.65 0.12 1.12
CA ILE A 51 -0.19 -0.99 0.28
C ILE A 51 -1.08 -1.06 -0.94
N ILE A 52 -0.48 -1.04 -2.14
CA ILE A 52 -1.22 -1.04 -3.39
C ILE A 52 -0.79 -2.21 -4.27
N ASP A 53 -1.75 -3.04 -4.66
CA ASP A 53 -1.57 -4.04 -5.69
C ASP A 53 -1.68 -3.33 -7.05
N LEU A 54 -0.59 -3.30 -7.81
CA LEU A 54 -0.56 -2.59 -9.09
C LEU A 54 -1.49 -3.19 -10.15
N ASN A 55 -1.95 -4.41 -9.93
CA ASN A 55 -2.90 -5.07 -10.84
C ASN A 55 -4.35 -4.96 -10.38
N LEU A 56 -4.61 -4.19 -9.35
CA LEU A 56 -5.97 -4.00 -8.87
C LEU A 56 -6.80 -3.26 -9.91
N ASN A 57 -7.91 -3.88 -10.34
CA ASN A 57 -8.80 -3.29 -11.33
C ASN A 57 -9.46 -2.01 -10.79
N GLY A 58 -9.59 -1.01 -11.66
CA GLY A 58 -10.25 0.23 -11.28
C GLY A 58 -9.34 1.24 -10.60
N ILE A 59 -8.06 0.93 -10.46
CA ILE A 59 -7.08 1.86 -9.89
C ILE A 59 -6.03 2.21 -10.93
N GLU A 60 -5.86 3.51 -11.14
CA GLU A 60 -4.74 4.05 -11.90
C GLU A 60 -3.67 4.41 -10.87
N ALA A 61 -2.79 3.46 -10.56
CA ALA A 61 -1.84 3.64 -9.46
C ALA A 61 -0.97 4.88 -9.59
N PRO A 62 -0.35 5.18 -10.75
CA PRO A 62 0.45 6.40 -10.84
C PRO A 62 -0.35 7.67 -10.58
N SER A 63 -1.57 7.77 -11.09
CA SER A 63 -2.44 8.93 -10.86
C SER A 63 -2.80 9.07 -9.39
N LEU A 64 -3.14 7.96 -8.75
CA LEU A 64 -3.48 7.96 -7.33
C LEU A 64 -2.28 8.37 -6.49
N ILE A 65 -1.10 7.83 -6.79
CA ILE A 65 0.12 8.15 -6.06
C ILE A 65 0.48 9.62 -6.23
N ASN A 66 0.40 10.14 -7.46
CA ASN A 66 0.62 11.58 -7.71
C ASN A 66 -0.33 12.42 -6.88
N LYS A 67 -1.59 12.05 -6.83
CA LYS A 67 -2.58 12.79 -6.05
C LYS A 67 -2.25 12.77 -4.56
N LEU A 68 -1.88 11.60 -4.02
CA LEU A 68 -1.49 11.49 -2.62
C LEU A 68 -0.28 12.36 -2.31
N ARG A 69 0.68 12.44 -3.22
CA ARG A 69 1.89 13.26 -3.04
C ARG A 69 1.63 14.75 -3.19
N SER A 70 0.51 15.13 -3.82
CA SER A 70 0.18 16.53 -4.09
C SER A 70 -0.53 17.22 -2.93
N TYR A 71 -1.04 16.49 -1.97
CA TYR A 71 -1.79 17.07 -0.85
C TYR A 71 -0.97 17.01 0.42
N LYS A 72 -0.96 18.10 1.16
CA LYS A 72 -0.18 18.22 2.39
C LYS A 72 -0.53 17.13 3.40
N ALA A 73 -1.81 16.77 3.49
CA ALA A 73 -2.27 15.77 4.46
C ALA A 73 -1.78 14.36 4.16
N THR A 74 -1.41 14.07 2.91
CA THR A 74 -1.07 12.71 2.48
C THR A 74 0.32 12.57 1.89
N GLN A 75 1.00 13.67 1.61
CA GLN A 75 2.25 13.65 0.86
C GLN A 75 3.38 12.85 1.51
N GLY A 76 3.36 12.71 2.82
CA GLY A 76 4.41 12.01 3.56
C GLY A 76 4.10 10.55 3.88
N ILE A 77 2.92 10.05 3.52
CA ILE A 77 2.54 8.68 3.86
C ILE A 77 3.35 7.68 3.04
N PRO A 78 4.01 6.70 3.67
CA PRO A 78 4.71 5.65 2.91
C PRO A 78 3.74 4.86 2.04
N ILE A 79 4.15 4.59 0.81
CA ILE A 79 3.35 3.84 -0.16
C ILE A 79 4.19 2.69 -0.68
N VAL A 80 3.77 1.45 -0.41
CA VAL A 80 4.42 0.25 -0.90
C VAL A 80 3.52 -0.38 -1.96
N CYS A 81 4.07 -0.57 -3.15
CA CYS A 81 3.35 -1.19 -4.24
C CYS A 81 3.95 -2.55 -4.54
N TYR A 82 3.14 -3.47 -5.03
CA TYR A 82 3.65 -4.75 -5.50
C TYR A 82 2.88 -5.19 -6.75
N SER A 83 3.51 -6.05 -7.53
CA SER A 83 2.90 -6.60 -8.74
C SER A 83 3.09 -8.11 -8.75
N PRO A 84 2.02 -8.89 -9.02
CA PRO A 84 2.14 -10.33 -9.15
C PRO A 84 2.96 -10.73 -10.39
N HIS A 85 3.15 -9.80 -11.33
CA HIS A 85 3.97 -10.03 -12.51
C HIS A 85 5.05 -8.97 -12.56
N VAL A 86 6.23 -9.36 -13.06
CA VAL A 86 7.32 -8.42 -13.23
C VAL A 86 7.02 -7.60 -14.49
N MET A 87 6.40 -6.45 -14.31
CA MET A 87 6.08 -5.52 -15.39
C MET A 87 6.89 -4.25 -15.15
N ALA A 88 8.07 -4.20 -15.78
CA ALA A 88 9.04 -3.14 -15.53
C ALA A 88 8.46 -1.74 -15.74
N ASP A 89 7.68 -1.54 -16.81
CA ASP A 89 7.10 -0.24 -17.11
C ASP A 89 6.12 0.21 -16.02
N GLN A 90 5.28 -0.69 -15.55
CA GLN A 90 4.29 -0.40 -14.53
C GLN A 90 4.95 -0.09 -13.20
N MET A 91 5.95 -0.88 -12.83
CA MET A 91 6.70 -0.67 -11.60
C MET A 91 7.46 0.65 -11.64
N ASP A 92 8.07 0.97 -12.78
CA ASP A 92 8.81 2.21 -12.97
C ASP A 92 7.89 3.43 -12.89
N ALA A 93 6.70 3.34 -13.48
CA ALA A 93 5.71 4.41 -13.42
C ALA A 93 5.27 4.70 -11.99
N ALA A 94 5.12 3.65 -11.17
CA ALA A 94 4.75 3.83 -9.77
C ALA A 94 5.85 4.51 -8.98
N ILE A 95 7.11 4.14 -9.23
CA ILE A 95 8.25 4.79 -8.58
C ILE A 95 8.32 6.26 -8.97
N LYS A 96 8.18 6.56 -10.26
CA LYS A 96 8.23 7.95 -10.75
C LYS A 96 7.10 8.79 -10.20
N ALA A 97 5.95 8.18 -9.93
CA ALA A 97 4.81 8.88 -9.35
C ALA A 97 5.01 9.18 -7.86
N GLY A 98 5.95 8.52 -7.20
CA GLY A 98 6.27 8.80 -5.81
C GLY A 98 6.07 7.64 -4.83
N ALA A 99 5.95 6.40 -5.32
CA ALA A 99 5.88 5.24 -4.43
C ALA A 99 7.16 5.12 -3.62
N THR A 100 7.04 4.72 -2.37
CA THR A 100 8.19 4.55 -1.48
C THR A 100 8.98 3.31 -1.86
N GLU A 101 8.29 2.21 -2.12
CA GLU A 101 8.88 0.95 -2.57
C GLU A 101 7.96 0.30 -3.58
N VAL A 102 8.56 -0.37 -4.57
CA VAL A 102 7.80 -1.16 -5.54
C VAL A 102 8.48 -2.52 -5.62
N LEU A 103 7.72 -3.57 -5.33
CA LEU A 103 8.24 -4.92 -5.16
C LEU A 103 7.54 -5.91 -6.08
N SER A 104 8.23 -7.02 -6.38
CA SER A 104 7.56 -8.16 -6.99
C SER A 104 6.68 -8.84 -5.93
N ASN A 105 5.68 -9.57 -6.38
CA ASN A 105 4.83 -10.35 -5.48
C ASN A 105 5.66 -11.30 -4.63
N SER A 106 6.67 -11.91 -5.23
CA SER A 106 7.57 -12.83 -4.54
C SER A 106 8.30 -12.16 -3.39
N LYS A 107 8.88 -10.99 -3.64
CA LYS A 107 9.58 -10.24 -2.59
C LYS A 107 8.62 -9.77 -1.50
N MET A 108 7.45 -9.29 -1.89
CA MET A 108 6.46 -8.87 -0.91
C MET A 108 6.07 -10.03 0.01
N THR A 109 5.86 -11.22 -0.56
CA THR A 109 5.49 -12.40 0.21
C THR A 109 6.60 -12.86 1.14
N THR A 110 7.83 -12.97 0.62
CA THR A 110 8.94 -13.51 1.42
C THR A 110 9.45 -12.55 2.47
N ARG A 111 9.26 -11.26 2.27
CA ARG A 111 9.76 -10.22 3.19
C ARG A 111 8.65 -9.45 3.89
N MET A 112 7.45 -10.00 3.90
CA MET A 112 6.28 -9.28 4.41
C MET A 112 6.46 -8.79 5.85
N ASN A 113 6.92 -9.66 6.75
CA ASN A 113 7.13 -9.28 8.14
C ASN A 113 8.11 -8.12 8.27
N LYS A 114 9.21 -8.19 7.53
CA LYS A 114 10.25 -7.16 7.57
C LYS A 114 9.75 -5.84 7.00
N ILE A 115 9.05 -5.91 5.86
CA ILE A 115 8.53 -4.73 5.19
C ILE A 115 7.49 -4.03 6.05
N LEU A 116 6.49 -4.77 6.51
CA LEU A 116 5.44 -4.18 7.32
C LEU A 116 5.98 -3.67 8.66
N GLY A 117 6.89 -4.43 9.27
CA GLY A 117 7.52 -4.00 10.52
C GLY A 117 8.26 -2.69 10.39
N LYS A 118 8.87 -2.44 9.24
CA LYS A 118 9.60 -1.19 8.98
C LYS A 118 8.69 0.04 9.15
N TYR A 119 7.43 -0.06 8.74
CA TYR A 119 6.53 1.09 8.73
C TYR A 119 5.57 1.14 9.91
N VAL A 120 5.23 -0.01 10.51
CA VAL A 120 4.19 -0.04 11.54
C VAL A 120 4.68 -0.53 12.89
N GLN A 121 5.92 -0.87 13.03
CA GLN A 121 6.46 -1.30 14.31
C GLN A 121 6.75 -0.08 15.18
N ASN A 122 6.33 -0.15 16.42
CA ASN A 122 6.59 0.91 17.39
C ASN A 122 7.98 0.82 18.01
#